data_453066f58614edb11e3efefeb1016d79
#
_entry.id   453066f58614edb11e3efefeb1016d79
#
_cell.length_a   1.000
_cell.length_b   1.000
_cell.length_c   1.000
_cell.angle_alpha   90.00
_cell.angle_beta   90.00
_cell.angle_gamma   90.00
#
_symmetry.space_group_name_H-M   'P 1'
#
loop_
_entity.id
_entity.type
_entity.pdbx_description
1 polymer ?
#
loop_
_entity_poly.entity_id
_entity_poly.type
_entity_poly.pdbx_seq_one_letter_code
_entity_poly.pdbx_strand_id
1 'polypeptide(L)'
;MEQFDGTTIVSVRRNGKVAIAGDGQVSMGNTVMKGNARKVRPLAGGKVIAGFAGGTADAFTLFELFESKLEQYGNLTRAAIELAKDWRTDRRLRRLEALLCVADEEKSFIISGNGDVIEPEHNLMAIGSGGPFAQAAALALLKNTELEARDIVEKALEIAGDICVFTNQNITIETLPA
;
A
#
# COMPACT_ATOMS: atom_id res chain seq x y z
N MET A 1 -4.93 16.45 -18.47
CA MET A 1 -4.72 15.03 -18.81
C MET A 1 -5.44 14.20 -17.76
N GLU A 2 -6.32 13.32 -18.19
CA GLU A 2 -6.98 12.42 -17.24
C GLU A 2 -5.96 11.48 -16.62
N GLN A 3 -5.92 11.45 -15.32
CA GLN A 3 -5.02 10.61 -14.56
C GLN A 3 -5.65 9.23 -14.36
N PHE A 4 -4.82 8.19 -14.37
CA PHE A 4 -5.28 6.86 -13.99
C PHE A 4 -5.46 6.82 -12.48
N ASP A 5 -6.71 6.68 -12.05
CA ASP A 5 -7.10 6.60 -10.65
C ASP A 5 -7.73 5.24 -10.33
N GLY A 6 -7.86 4.98 -9.08
CA GLY A 6 -8.46 3.76 -8.59
C GLY A 6 -7.43 2.91 -7.89
N THR A 7 -7.36 3.05 -6.60
CA THR A 7 -6.55 2.20 -5.76
C THR A 7 -7.04 2.27 -4.33
N THR A 8 -7.09 1.12 -3.71
CA THR A 8 -7.22 1.03 -2.26
C THR A 8 -6.23 -0.01 -1.77
N ILE A 9 -5.35 0.41 -0.89
CA ILE A 9 -4.40 -0.44 -0.19
C ILE A 9 -4.70 -0.33 1.30
N VAL A 10 -4.73 -1.46 2.00
CA VAL A 10 -4.86 -1.49 3.46
C VAL A 10 -3.89 -2.50 4.05
N SER A 11 -3.28 -2.14 5.18
CA SER A 11 -2.37 -3.02 5.91
C SER A 11 -2.77 -3.08 7.38
N VAL A 12 -2.70 -4.27 7.94
CA VAL A 12 -2.96 -4.53 9.36
C VAL A 12 -1.86 -5.44 9.91
N ARG A 13 -1.39 -5.09 11.09
CA ARG A 13 -0.46 -5.92 11.88
C ARG A 13 -1.14 -6.36 13.16
N ARG A 14 -1.14 -7.65 13.43
CA ARG A 14 -1.72 -8.25 14.65
C ARG A 14 -1.02 -9.56 14.98
N ASN A 15 -0.70 -9.76 16.27
CA ASN A 15 -0.14 -11.01 16.80
C ASN A 15 1.12 -11.48 16.05
N GLY A 16 2.02 -10.55 15.72
CA GLY A 16 3.27 -10.86 15.03
C GLY A 16 3.13 -11.14 13.54
N LYS A 17 1.93 -10.95 12.98
CA LYS A 17 1.66 -11.10 11.54
C LYS A 17 1.26 -9.77 10.94
N VAL A 18 1.69 -9.51 9.71
CA VAL A 18 1.28 -8.34 8.95
C VAL A 18 0.71 -8.77 7.60
N ALA A 19 -0.37 -8.13 7.19
CA ALA A 19 -0.98 -8.33 5.87
C ALA A 19 -1.11 -6.99 5.17
N ILE A 20 -0.87 -6.97 3.86
CA ILE A 20 -1.21 -5.86 2.97
C ILE A 20 -2.12 -6.40 1.88
N ALA A 21 -3.22 -5.72 1.65
CA ALA A 21 -4.18 -6.07 0.60
C ALA A 21 -4.43 -4.87 -0.31
N GLY A 22 -4.67 -5.15 -1.58
CA GLY A 22 -5.02 -4.17 -2.58
C GLY A 22 -6.12 -4.66 -3.50
N ASP A 23 -6.94 -3.73 -4.02
CA ASP A 23 -7.89 -4.04 -5.07
C ASP A 23 -7.20 -4.07 -6.44
N GLY A 24 -7.96 -4.38 -7.50
CA GLY A 24 -7.41 -4.54 -8.84
C GLY A 24 -7.86 -3.49 -9.85
N GLN A 25 -8.62 -2.48 -9.44
CA GLN A 25 -9.20 -1.54 -10.41
C GLN A 25 -8.22 -0.45 -10.82
N VAL A 26 -8.13 -0.22 -12.13
CA VAL A 26 -7.50 0.95 -12.75
C VAL A 26 -8.56 1.66 -13.55
N SER A 27 -8.82 2.93 -13.24
CA SER A 27 -9.83 3.75 -13.90
C SER A 27 -9.20 4.98 -14.54
N MET A 28 -9.82 5.45 -15.61
CA MET A 28 -9.51 6.73 -16.23
C MET A 28 -10.82 7.52 -16.31
N GLY A 29 -10.93 8.55 -15.46
CA GLY A 29 -12.21 9.22 -15.26
C GLY A 29 -13.29 8.25 -14.77
N ASN A 30 -14.37 8.12 -15.51
CA ASN A 30 -15.48 7.22 -15.20
C ASN A 30 -15.38 5.84 -15.86
N THR A 31 -14.26 5.53 -16.51
CA THR A 31 -14.09 4.29 -17.27
C THR A 31 -13.12 3.35 -16.56
N VAL A 32 -13.55 2.11 -16.32
CA VAL A 32 -12.66 1.05 -15.82
C VAL A 32 -11.80 0.56 -16.97
N MET A 33 -10.49 0.75 -16.88
CA MET A 33 -9.52 0.34 -17.88
C MET A 33 -9.01 -1.08 -17.65
N LYS A 34 -8.92 -1.49 -16.37
CA LYS A 34 -8.44 -2.81 -15.96
C LYS A 34 -9.03 -3.15 -14.60
N GLY A 35 -9.40 -4.41 -14.41
CA GLY A 35 -10.01 -4.88 -13.16
C GLY A 35 -9.13 -5.80 -12.33
N ASN A 36 -7.98 -6.24 -12.85
CA ASN A 36 -7.11 -7.23 -12.22
C ASN A 36 -5.65 -6.78 -12.09
N ALA A 37 -5.45 -5.48 -11.87
CA ALA A 37 -4.11 -4.93 -11.62
C ALA A 37 -3.55 -5.47 -10.30
N ARG A 38 -2.26 -5.73 -10.27
CA ARG A 38 -1.57 -6.20 -9.08
C ARG A 38 -0.84 -5.03 -8.41
N LYS A 39 -1.43 -4.53 -7.33
CA LYS A 39 -0.95 -3.33 -6.62
C LYS A 39 -0.17 -3.65 -5.35
N VAL A 40 -0.12 -4.92 -4.96
CA VAL A 40 0.59 -5.41 -3.80
C VAL A 40 1.55 -6.51 -4.23
N ARG A 41 2.78 -6.47 -3.73
CA ARG A 41 3.80 -7.46 -4.08
C ARG A 41 4.82 -7.67 -2.99
N PRO A 42 5.47 -8.84 -2.94
CA PRO A 42 6.66 -9.05 -2.13
C PRO A 42 7.89 -8.37 -2.76
N LEU A 43 8.78 -7.90 -1.90
CA LEU A 43 10.07 -7.32 -2.29
C LEU A 43 11.19 -7.99 -1.45
N ALA A 44 12.44 -7.78 -1.86
CA ALA A 44 13.62 -8.25 -1.13
C ALA A 44 13.55 -9.76 -0.80
N GLY A 45 13.20 -10.58 -1.81
CA GLY A 45 13.12 -12.03 -1.64
C GLY A 45 12.02 -12.47 -0.68
N GLY A 46 10.96 -11.68 -0.52
CA GLY A 46 9.83 -12.00 0.35
C GLY A 46 9.98 -11.52 1.79
N LYS A 47 11.01 -10.75 2.11
CA LYS A 47 11.22 -10.18 3.45
C LYS A 47 10.39 -8.93 3.71
N VAL A 48 9.96 -8.28 2.65
CA VAL A 48 9.17 -7.04 2.67
C VAL A 48 7.95 -7.23 1.78
N ILE A 49 6.82 -6.68 2.20
CA ILE A 49 5.63 -6.58 1.37
C ILE A 49 5.30 -5.11 1.15
N ALA A 50 4.83 -4.77 -0.02
CA ALA A 50 4.58 -3.38 -0.40
C ALA A 50 3.29 -3.24 -1.20
N GLY A 51 2.61 -2.12 -1.01
CA GLY A 51 1.42 -1.72 -1.76
C GLY A 51 1.56 -0.28 -2.25
N PHE A 52 0.94 0.02 -3.36
CA PHE A 52 1.13 1.27 -4.08
C PHE A 52 -0.22 1.89 -4.46
N ALA A 53 -0.36 3.20 -4.24
CA ALA A 53 -1.49 4.00 -4.70
C ALA A 53 -0.99 5.13 -5.59
N GLY A 54 -1.46 5.16 -6.85
CA GLY A 54 -1.04 6.15 -7.86
C GLY A 54 -1.03 5.55 -9.27
N GLY A 55 -0.38 6.23 -10.21
CA GLY A 55 -0.25 5.77 -11.59
C GLY A 55 0.59 4.51 -11.74
N THR A 56 0.17 3.61 -12.62
CA THR A 56 0.79 2.28 -12.78
C THR A 56 2.27 2.36 -13.19
N ALA A 57 2.62 3.30 -14.07
CA ALA A 57 4.00 3.49 -14.50
C ALA A 57 4.90 3.95 -13.33
N ASP A 58 4.36 4.79 -12.45
CA ASP A 58 5.07 5.29 -11.28
C ASP A 58 5.30 4.18 -10.25
N ALA A 59 4.36 3.22 -10.15
CA ALA A 59 4.47 2.08 -9.26
C ALA A 59 5.74 1.26 -9.51
N PHE A 60 5.99 0.89 -10.75
CA PHE A 60 7.17 0.10 -11.10
C PHE A 60 8.46 0.81 -10.74
N THR A 61 8.55 2.09 -11.07
CA THR A 61 9.73 2.91 -10.74
C THR A 61 9.98 2.95 -9.23
N LEU A 62 8.93 3.20 -8.44
CA LEU A 62 9.06 3.30 -6.99
C LEU A 62 9.37 1.96 -6.33
N PHE A 63 8.78 0.86 -6.79
CA PHE A 63 9.12 -0.47 -6.28
C PHE A 63 10.58 -0.85 -6.57
N GLU A 64 11.06 -0.58 -7.79
CA GLU A 64 12.46 -0.85 -8.15
C GLU A 64 13.43 -0.02 -7.33
N LEU A 65 13.15 1.26 -7.14
CA LEU A 65 13.96 2.15 -6.32
C LEU A 65 13.97 1.71 -4.86
N PHE A 66 12.81 1.35 -4.32
CA PHE A 66 12.71 0.89 -2.95
C PHE A 66 13.47 -0.42 -2.72
N GLU A 67 13.33 -1.36 -3.64
CA GLU A 67 14.06 -2.64 -3.61
C GLU A 67 15.57 -2.42 -3.65
N SER A 68 16.04 -1.47 -4.47
CA SER A 68 17.44 -1.05 -4.52
C SER A 68 17.92 -0.47 -3.17
N LYS A 69 17.09 0.34 -2.51
CA LYS A 69 17.40 0.87 -1.18
C LYS A 69 17.44 -0.23 -0.12
N LEU A 70 16.52 -1.20 -0.18
CA LEU A 70 16.54 -2.36 0.72
C LEU A 70 17.82 -3.18 0.57
N GLU A 71 18.27 -3.41 -0.66
CA GLU A 71 19.50 -4.11 -0.95
C GLU A 71 20.72 -3.35 -0.41
N GLN A 72 20.75 -2.03 -0.62
CA GLN A 72 21.87 -1.19 -0.20
C GLN A 72 21.97 -1.05 1.32
N TYR A 73 20.87 -0.85 2.02
CA TYR A 73 20.86 -0.52 3.45
C TYR A 73 20.50 -1.69 4.36
N GLY A 74 19.87 -2.74 3.83
CA GLY A 74 19.53 -3.95 4.58
C GLY A 74 18.51 -3.77 5.72
N ASN A 75 17.81 -2.64 5.77
CA ASN A 75 16.89 -2.29 6.85
C ASN A 75 15.73 -1.48 6.29
N LEU A 76 14.49 -1.83 6.67
CA LEU A 76 13.28 -1.19 6.15
C LEU A 76 13.23 0.30 6.48
N THR A 77 13.47 0.65 7.73
CA THR A 77 13.43 2.05 8.20
C THR A 77 14.40 2.91 7.42
N ARG A 78 15.64 2.45 7.27
CA ARG A 78 16.68 3.17 6.53
C ARG A 78 16.33 3.30 5.06
N ALA A 79 15.87 2.23 4.45
CA ALA A 79 15.46 2.23 3.04
C ALA A 79 14.31 3.21 2.80
N ALA A 80 13.32 3.25 3.70
CA ALA A 80 12.19 4.17 3.62
C ALA A 80 12.63 5.63 3.70
N ILE A 81 13.50 5.95 4.64
CA ILE A 81 14.04 7.32 4.82
C ILE A 81 14.83 7.75 3.58
N GLU A 82 15.69 6.88 3.06
CA GLU A 82 16.51 7.20 1.89
C GLU A 82 15.68 7.33 0.61
N LEU A 83 14.65 6.50 0.42
CA LEU A 83 13.71 6.68 -0.68
C LEU A 83 12.96 8.00 -0.56
N ALA A 84 12.48 8.36 0.61
CA ALA A 84 11.75 9.61 0.83
C ALA A 84 12.63 10.84 0.51
N LYS A 85 13.90 10.81 0.89
CA LYS A 85 14.87 11.86 0.55
C LYS A 85 15.04 11.99 -0.96
N ASP A 86 15.25 10.89 -1.66
CA ASP A 86 15.44 10.88 -3.11
C ASP A 86 14.16 11.33 -3.81
N TRP A 87 13.01 10.87 -3.36
CA TRP A 87 11.72 11.24 -3.92
C TRP A 87 11.47 12.74 -3.84
N ARG A 88 11.80 13.33 -2.70
CA ARG A 88 11.66 14.77 -2.48
C ARG A 88 12.62 15.62 -3.32
N THR A 89 13.86 15.15 -3.53
CA THR A 89 14.96 15.95 -4.10
C THR A 89 15.24 15.68 -5.58
N ASP A 90 14.96 14.48 -6.08
CA ASP A 90 15.16 14.14 -7.49
C ASP A 90 14.05 14.74 -8.35
N ARG A 91 14.45 15.56 -9.34
CA ARG A 91 13.50 16.23 -10.25
C ARG A 91 12.60 15.26 -11.01
N ARG A 92 13.09 14.06 -11.33
CA ARG A 92 12.32 13.02 -12.03
C ARG A 92 11.28 12.40 -11.12
N LEU A 93 11.63 12.16 -9.85
CA LEU A 93 10.78 11.53 -8.88
C LEU A 93 9.73 12.46 -8.29
N ARG A 94 10.04 13.74 -8.14
CA ARG A 94 9.11 14.73 -7.57
C ARG A 94 7.78 14.86 -8.31
N ARG A 95 7.75 14.45 -9.57
CA ARG A 95 6.53 14.47 -10.41
C ARG A 95 5.63 13.27 -10.18
N LEU A 96 6.11 12.27 -9.45
CA LEU A 96 5.34 11.06 -9.16
C LEU A 96 4.37 11.34 -8.01
N GLU A 97 3.09 11.43 -8.33
CA GLU A 97 2.03 11.56 -7.33
C GLU A 97 1.60 10.16 -6.91
N ALA A 98 2.12 9.72 -5.77
CA ALA A 98 1.89 8.37 -5.29
C ALA A 98 2.11 8.27 -3.77
N LEU A 99 1.59 7.21 -3.20
CA LEU A 99 1.86 6.77 -1.84
C LEU A 99 2.30 5.30 -1.87
N LEU A 100 3.24 4.97 -1.02
CA LEU A 100 3.77 3.61 -0.88
C LEU A 100 3.53 3.14 0.55
N CYS A 101 2.91 1.97 0.70
CA CYS A 101 2.84 1.22 1.96
C CYS A 101 3.89 0.13 1.94
N VAL A 102 4.71 0.04 2.98
CA VAL A 102 5.73 -1.01 3.08
C VAL A 102 5.73 -1.61 4.48
N ALA A 103 5.98 -2.90 4.58
CA ALA A 103 6.06 -3.60 5.85
C ALA A 103 7.05 -4.75 5.80
N ASP A 104 7.79 -4.95 6.87
CA ASP A 104 8.51 -6.18 7.17
C ASP A 104 7.87 -6.86 8.39
N GLU A 105 8.53 -7.85 8.96
CA GLU A 105 7.98 -8.57 10.13
C GLU A 105 7.87 -7.69 11.39
N GLU A 106 8.60 -6.56 11.45
CA GLU A 106 8.67 -5.71 12.65
C GLU A 106 8.03 -4.34 12.46
N LYS A 107 8.17 -3.71 11.30
CA LYS A 107 7.82 -2.31 11.04
C LYS A 107 6.92 -2.15 9.83
N SER A 108 6.15 -1.05 9.83
CA SER A 108 5.31 -0.63 8.72
C SER A 108 5.44 0.87 8.52
N PHE A 109 5.46 1.32 7.25
CA PHE A 109 5.56 2.75 6.93
C PHE A 109 4.68 3.12 5.73
N ILE A 110 4.18 4.36 5.74
CA ILE A 110 3.69 5.04 4.55
C ILE A 110 4.79 6.01 4.11
N ILE A 111 5.14 5.97 2.83
CA ILE A 111 6.14 6.85 2.22
C ILE A 111 5.44 7.71 1.17
N SER A 112 5.65 9.02 1.24
CA SER A 112 5.05 9.98 0.30
C SER A 112 6.09 10.71 -0.53
N GLY A 113 5.64 11.25 -1.65
CA GLY A 113 6.47 12.09 -2.53
C GLY A 113 6.91 13.42 -1.92
N ASN A 114 6.30 13.82 -0.81
CA ASN A 114 6.71 15.01 -0.07
C ASN A 114 7.91 14.77 0.86
N GLY A 115 8.40 13.55 0.92
CA GLY A 115 9.49 13.15 1.80
C GLY A 115 9.06 12.67 3.17
N ASP A 116 7.76 12.41 3.36
CA ASP A 116 7.22 11.91 4.62
C ASP A 116 7.42 10.40 4.73
N VAL A 117 7.82 9.96 5.91
CA VAL A 117 7.83 8.55 6.31
C VAL A 117 7.00 8.45 7.59
N ILE A 118 5.83 7.86 7.47
CA ILE A 118 4.84 7.82 8.55
C ILE A 118 4.75 6.40 9.10
N GLU A 119 5.02 6.23 10.40
CA GLU A 119 4.75 4.97 11.10
C GLU A 119 3.28 5.00 11.55
N PRO A 120 2.47 3.99 11.17
CA PRO A 120 1.04 4.04 11.44
C PRO A 120 0.71 3.84 12.91
N GLU A 121 -0.29 4.57 13.38
CA GLU A 121 -0.93 4.34 14.67
C GLU A 121 -1.85 3.11 14.58
N HIS A 122 -2.09 2.43 15.69
CA HIS A 122 -2.98 1.26 15.79
C HIS A 122 -2.59 0.04 14.92
N ASN A 123 -1.36 -0.02 14.42
CA ASN A 123 -0.91 -1.10 13.54
C ASN A 123 -1.73 -1.23 12.25
N LEU A 124 -2.23 -0.12 11.74
CA LEU A 124 -3.15 -0.05 10.62
C LEU A 124 -2.78 1.12 9.73
N MET A 125 -2.71 0.90 8.43
CA MET A 125 -2.56 1.96 7.45
C MET A 125 -3.40 1.67 6.21
N ALA A 126 -3.93 2.73 5.59
CA ALA A 126 -4.67 2.63 4.35
C ALA A 126 -4.37 3.84 3.47
N ILE A 127 -4.25 3.61 2.17
CA ILE A 127 -3.96 4.65 1.18
C ILE A 127 -4.85 4.47 -0.06
N GLY A 128 -4.96 5.53 -0.84
CA GLY A 128 -5.73 5.54 -2.09
C GLY A 128 -7.13 6.06 -1.94
N SER A 129 -7.90 5.99 -3.05
CA SER A 129 -9.26 6.56 -3.14
C SER A 129 -10.23 5.96 -2.14
N GLY A 130 -10.18 4.65 -1.94
CA GLY A 130 -11.01 3.94 -0.96
C GLY A 130 -10.33 3.80 0.41
N GLY A 131 -9.17 4.41 0.60
CA GLY A 131 -8.39 4.33 1.84
C GLY A 131 -9.18 4.66 3.10
N PRO A 132 -9.91 5.77 3.17
CA PRO A 132 -10.70 6.12 4.36
C PRO A 132 -11.75 5.08 4.73
N PHE A 133 -12.40 4.46 3.74
CA PHE A 133 -13.41 3.41 3.98
C PHE A 133 -12.74 2.12 4.49
N ALA A 134 -11.64 1.72 3.87
CA ALA A 134 -10.87 0.55 4.31
C ALA A 134 -10.28 0.77 5.71
N GLN A 135 -9.78 1.97 6.00
CA GLN A 135 -9.24 2.34 7.30
C GLN A 135 -10.31 2.22 8.39
N ALA A 136 -11.48 2.81 8.18
CA ALA A 136 -12.56 2.77 9.15
C ALA A 136 -13.03 1.33 9.39
N ALA A 137 -13.21 0.54 8.33
CA ALA A 137 -13.62 -0.84 8.43
C ALA A 137 -12.57 -1.70 9.15
N ALA A 138 -11.29 -1.57 8.78
CA ALA A 138 -10.20 -2.32 9.42
C ALA A 138 -10.06 -1.96 10.90
N LEU A 139 -10.18 -0.67 11.24
CA LEU A 139 -10.09 -0.22 12.63
C LEU A 139 -11.23 -0.80 13.49
N ALA A 140 -12.45 -0.80 12.96
CA ALA A 140 -13.60 -1.39 13.65
C ALA A 140 -13.41 -2.90 13.89
N LEU A 141 -12.92 -3.62 12.89
CA LEU A 141 -12.65 -5.05 13.01
C LEU A 141 -11.50 -5.34 13.98
N LEU A 142 -10.45 -4.54 13.95
CA LEU A 142 -9.30 -4.68 14.84
C LEU A 142 -9.69 -4.47 16.30
N LYS A 143 -10.56 -3.50 16.58
CA LYS A 143 -11.00 -3.16 17.94
C LYS A 143 -12.08 -4.08 18.48
N ASN A 144 -12.89 -4.69 17.64
CA ASN A 144 -14.11 -5.38 18.08
C ASN A 144 -14.15 -6.89 17.74
N THR A 145 -13.10 -7.43 17.12
CA THR A 145 -13.00 -8.84 16.77
C THR A 145 -11.63 -9.40 17.09
N GLU A 146 -11.52 -10.73 17.06
CA GLU A 146 -10.26 -11.48 17.19
C GLU A 146 -9.76 -11.98 15.81
N LEU A 147 -10.28 -11.45 14.72
CA LEU A 147 -9.87 -11.83 13.37
C LEU A 147 -8.37 -11.62 13.15
N GLU A 148 -7.76 -12.50 12.37
CA GLU A 148 -6.36 -12.36 11.98
C GLU A 148 -6.17 -11.19 11.00
N ALA A 149 -4.94 -10.68 10.89
CA ALA A 149 -4.60 -9.56 10.03
C ALA A 149 -5.07 -9.77 8.59
N ARG A 150 -4.86 -10.98 8.04
CA ARG A 150 -5.29 -11.33 6.68
C ARG A 150 -6.79 -11.18 6.48
N ASP A 151 -7.59 -11.66 7.42
CA ASP A 151 -9.04 -11.59 7.33
C ASP A 151 -9.56 -10.15 7.47
N ILE A 152 -8.93 -9.37 8.33
CA ILE A 152 -9.27 -7.95 8.51
C ILE A 152 -9.05 -7.16 7.22
N VAL A 153 -7.89 -7.30 6.57
CA VAL A 153 -7.61 -6.55 5.34
C VAL A 153 -8.54 -6.96 4.20
N GLU A 154 -8.86 -8.25 4.10
CA GLU A 154 -9.81 -8.77 3.09
C GLU A 154 -11.19 -8.15 3.27
N LYS A 155 -11.75 -8.23 4.48
CA LYS A 155 -13.07 -7.66 4.81
C LYS A 155 -13.10 -6.14 4.65
N ALA A 156 -12.04 -5.47 5.04
CA ALA A 156 -11.93 -4.02 4.89
C ALA A 156 -11.97 -3.59 3.43
N LEU A 157 -11.29 -4.32 2.54
CA LEU A 157 -11.34 -4.05 1.10
C LEU A 157 -12.67 -4.39 0.47
N GLU A 158 -13.34 -5.45 0.91
CA GLU A 158 -14.70 -5.75 0.46
C GLU A 158 -15.66 -4.60 0.76
N ILE A 159 -15.58 -4.05 1.97
CA ILE A 159 -16.39 -2.89 2.38
C ILE A 159 -16.03 -1.65 1.56
N ALA A 160 -14.75 -1.38 1.38
CA ALA A 160 -14.30 -0.26 0.56
C ALA A 160 -14.80 -0.40 -0.89
N GLY A 161 -14.77 -1.62 -1.44
CA GLY A 161 -15.28 -1.91 -2.78
C GLY A 161 -16.79 -1.71 -2.92
N ASP A 162 -17.55 -1.91 -1.86
CA ASP A 162 -19.00 -1.67 -1.85
C ASP A 162 -19.34 -0.17 -1.82
N ILE A 163 -18.43 0.68 -1.34
CA ILE A 163 -18.67 2.12 -1.13
C ILE A 163 -17.97 2.97 -2.19
N CYS A 164 -16.71 2.68 -2.48
CA CYS A 164 -15.86 3.47 -3.37
C CYS A 164 -15.97 2.99 -4.81
N VAL A 165 -16.40 3.87 -5.71
CA VAL A 165 -16.55 3.54 -7.14
C VAL A 165 -15.22 3.22 -7.83
N PHE A 166 -14.10 3.60 -7.25
CA PHE A 166 -12.75 3.36 -7.77
C PHE A 166 -12.10 2.09 -7.20
N THR A 167 -12.83 1.31 -6.42
CA THR A 167 -12.33 0.09 -5.75
C THR A 167 -13.19 -1.09 -6.17
N ASN A 168 -12.56 -2.18 -6.64
CA ASN A 168 -13.31 -3.39 -7.00
C ASN A 168 -13.06 -4.53 -5.99
N GLN A 169 -13.68 -5.68 -6.25
CA GLN A 169 -13.62 -6.87 -5.39
C GLN A 169 -12.51 -7.87 -5.78
N ASN A 170 -11.64 -7.51 -6.73
CA ASN A 170 -10.49 -8.32 -7.11
C ASN A 170 -9.33 -8.02 -6.16
N ILE A 171 -9.25 -8.76 -5.08
CA ILE A 171 -8.36 -8.49 -3.96
C ILE A 171 -7.11 -9.36 -4.04
N THR A 172 -5.92 -8.73 -3.96
CA THR A 172 -4.64 -9.40 -3.81
C THR A 172 -4.13 -9.17 -2.39
N ILE A 173 -3.68 -10.21 -1.72
CA ILE A 173 -3.19 -10.14 -0.32
C ILE A 173 -1.80 -10.74 -0.24
N GLU A 174 -0.88 -10.03 0.41
CA GLU A 174 0.43 -10.53 0.81
C GLU A 174 0.55 -10.50 2.33
N THR A 175 1.22 -11.49 2.91
CA THR A 175 1.37 -11.65 4.36
C THR A 175 2.80 -11.95 4.75
N LEU A 176 3.19 -11.50 5.96
CA LEU A 176 4.43 -11.88 6.61
C LEU A 176 4.16 -12.26 8.07
N PRO A 177 4.81 -13.32 8.58
CA PRO A 177 5.53 -14.34 7.84
C PRO A 177 4.63 -15.01 6.80
N ALA A 178 5.24 -15.45 5.75
CA ALA A 178 4.52 -16.05 4.63
C ALA A 178 3.88 -17.39 5.00
#